data_f97a2608b70e0808bbbc6b720ed8bf3f
#
_entry.id   f97a2608b70e0808bbbc6b720ed8bf3f
#
_cell.length_a   1.000
_cell.length_b   1.000
_cell.length_c   1.000
_cell.angle_alpha   90.00
_cell.angle_beta   90.00
_cell.angle_gamma   90.00
#
_symmetry.space_group_name_H-M   'P 1'
#
loop_
_entity.id
_entity.type
_entity.pdbx_description
1 polymer ?
#
loop_
_entity_poly.entity_id
_entity_poly.type
_entity_poly.pdbx_seq_one_letter_code
_entity_poly.pdbx_strand_id
1 'polypeptide(L)'
;RKTLADFQGKAVVLNFWATWCAPCVAEMPQLDRLKKILAGDKIEFLAISEDRAGVPLVKKFYDLNRIRNLDIFIDKGRKVLSGSKVFGLPTTMLIDKRGREIGRALGAAEWDSSEAVAFLRQCLGS
;
A
#
# COMPACT_ATOMS: atom_id res chain seq x y z
N ARG A 1 -4.09 4.21 -16.82
CA ARG A 1 -4.35 3.22 -15.76
C ARG A 1 -3.13 2.35 -15.53
N LYS A 2 -2.66 2.31 -14.31
CA LYS A 2 -1.49 1.50 -13.96
C LYS A 2 -1.88 0.08 -13.54
N THR A 3 -1.03 -0.86 -13.90
CA THR A 3 -1.17 -2.26 -13.46
C THR A 3 0.11 -2.67 -12.74
N LEU A 4 0.11 -3.84 -12.12
CA LEU A 4 1.31 -4.34 -11.47
C LEU A 4 2.48 -4.52 -12.44
N ALA A 5 2.19 -4.78 -13.71
CA ALA A 5 3.21 -4.91 -14.73
C ALA A 5 4.00 -3.61 -14.93
N ASP A 6 3.39 -2.46 -14.65
CA ASP A 6 4.06 -1.15 -14.78
C ASP A 6 5.17 -0.97 -13.75
N PHE A 7 5.21 -1.81 -12.72
CA PHE A 7 6.21 -1.72 -11.66
C PHE A 7 7.25 -2.82 -11.73
N GLN A 8 7.28 -3.55 -12.83
CA GLN A 8 8.26 -4.61 -13.02
C GLN A 8 9.68 -4.04 -12.92
N GLY A 9 10.55 -4.73 -12.20
CA GLY A 9 11.89 -4.25 -11.94
C GLY A 9 12.01 -3.43 -10.68
N LYS A 10 10.89 -3.13 -10.02
CA LYS A 10 10.84 -2.43 -8.74
C LYS A 10 10.19 -3.32 -7.69
N ALA A 11 10.65 -3.19 -6.45
CA ALA A 11 9.96 -3.82 -5.33
C ALA A 11 8.69 -3.03 -5.02
N VAL A 12 7.65 -3.69 -4.53
CA VAL A 12 6.36 -3.07 -4.27
C VAL A 12 5.88 -3.43 -2.87
N VAL A 13 5.45 -2.42 -2.12
CA VAL A 13 4.69 -2.61 -0.90
C VAL A 13 3.24 -2.33 -1.28
N LEU A 14 2.43 -3.38 -1.31
CA LEU A 14 1.05 -3.32 -1.76
C LEU A 14 0.13 -3.40 -0.56
N ASN A 15 -0.60 -2.32 -0.29
CA ASN A 15 -1.50 -2.22 0.86
C ASN A 15 -2.95 -2.19 0.38
N PHE A 16 -3.76 -3.11 0.91
CA PHE A 16 -5.20 -3.14 0.67
C PHE A 16 -5.90 -2.46 1.83
N TRP A 17 -6.73 -1.46 1.55
CA TRP A 17 -7.39 -0.67 2.58
C TRP A 17 -8.76 -0.18 2.15
N ALA A 18 -9.49 0.47 3.06
CA ALA A 18 -10.75 1.12 2.75
C ALA A 18 -11.02 2.23 3.76
N THR A 19 -11.79 3.23 3.35
CA THR A 19 -12.13 4.37 4.23
C THR A 19 -13.02 3.94 5.39
N TRP A 20 -13.75 2.83 5.25
CA TRP A 20 -14.64 2.30 6.30
C TRP A 20 -13.92 1.34 7.26
N CYS A 21 -12.65 1.12 7.05
CA CYS A 21 -11.85 0.18 7.86
C CYS A 21 -11.02 0.99 8.87
N ALA A 22 -11.41 0.96 10.16
CA ALA A 22 -10.76 1.77 11.18
C ALA A 22 -9.25 1.52 11.32
N PRO A 23 -8.78 0.26 11.40
CA PRO A 23 -7.32 0.02 11.45
C PRO A 23 -6.60 0.51 10.20
N CYS A 24 -7.24 0.42 9.03
CA CYS A 24 -6.67 0.95 7.79
C CYS A 24 -6.47 2.45 7.87
N VAL A 25 -7.49 3.15 8.34
CA VAL A 25 -7.47 4.61 8.47
C VAL A 25 -6.36 5.05 9.42
N ALA A 26 -6.20 4.35 10.54
CA ALA A 26 -5.17 4.66 11.53
C ALA A 26 -3.76 4.51 10.94
N GLU A 27 -3.58 3.61 10.00
CA GLU A 27 -2.30 3.30 9.38
C GLU A 27 -1.91 4.24 8.24
N MET A 28 -2.90 4.86 7.59
CA MET A 28 -2.66 5.65 6.37
C MET A 28 -1.64 6.79 6.52
N PRO A 29 -1.65 7.59 7.60
CA PRO A 29 -0.63 8.62 7.73
C PRO A 29 0.78 8.06 7.83
N GLN A 30 0.93 6.89 8.44
CA GLN A 30 2.23 6.23 8.56
C GLN A 30 2.71 5.73 7.20
N LEU A 31 1.82 5.14 6.41
CA LEU A 31 2.14 4.70 5.06
C LEU A 31 2.51 5.89 4.16
N ASP A 32 1.83 6.99 4.33
CA ASP A 32 2.11 8.22 3.58
C ASP A 32 3.53 8.72 3.88
N ARG A 33 3.92 8.75 5.14
CA ARG A 33 5.27 9.13 5.54
C ARG A 33 6.31 8.13 5.05
N LEU A 34 5.97 6.84 5.12
CA LEU A 34 6.88 5.78 4.66
C LEU A 34 7.18 5.92 3.17
N LYS A 35 6.18 6.23 2.37
CA LYS A 35 6.40 6.46 0.94
C LYS A 35 7.41 7.57 0.72
N LYS A 36 7.30 8.65 1.48
CA LYS A 36 8.25 9.77 1.38
C LYS A 36 9.65 9.35 1.83
N ILE A 37 9.75 8.60 2.93
CA ILE A 37 11.03 8.14 3.46
C ILE A 37 11.75 7.25 2.44
N LEU A 38 11.01 6.38 1.74
CA LEU A 38 11.57 5.43 0.81
C LEU A 38 11.62 5.93 -0.64
N ALA A 39 11.37 7.23 -0.86
CA ALA A 39 11.28 7.77 -2.22
C ALA A 39 12.56 7.59 -3.03
N GLY A 40 13.73 7.60 -2.38
CA GLY A 40 15.01 7.39 -3.05
C GLY A 40 15.39 5.92 -3.24
N ASP A 41 14.65 5.03 -2.61
CA ASP A 41 14.87 3.59 -2.75
C ASP A 41 14.00 3.09 -3.90
N LYS A 42 14.41 2.03 -4.58
CA LYS A 42 13.62 1.48 -5.69
C LYS A 42 12.46 0.63 -5.19
N ILE A 43 11.65 1.22 -4.32
CA ILE A 43 10.49 0.57 -3.70
C ILE A 43 9.27 1.43 -3.98
N GLU A 44 8.27 0.84 -4.63
CA GLU A 44 7.01 1.52 -4.88
C GLU A 44 6.00 1.19 -3.80
N PHE A 45 5.16 2.17 -3.48
CA PHE A 45 4.07 2.02 -2.53
C PHE A 45 2.75 2.12 -3.24
N LEU A 46 1.94 1.09 -3.14
CA LEU A 46 0.61 1.09 -3.74
C LEU A 46 -0.44 0.85 -2.65
N ALA A 47 -1.19 1.88 -2.33
CA ALA A 47 -2.34 1.75 -1.43
C ALA A 47 -3.58 1.61 -2.30
N ILE A 48 -4.15 0.40 -2.36
CA ILE A 48 -5.30 0.11 -3.21
C ILE A 48 -6.56 0.10 -2.36
N SER A 49 -7.50 0.98 -2.70
CA SER A 49 -8.76 1.11 -1.98
C SER A 49 -9.78 0.09 -2.44
N GLU A 50 -10.46 -0.52 -1.48
CA GLU A 50 -11.60 -1.41 -1.72
C GLU A 50 -12.94 -0.67 -1.64
N ASP A 51 -12.91 0.66 -1.61
CA ASP A 51 -14.12 1.48 -1.56
C ASP A 51 -14.89 1.43 -2.87
N ARG A 52 -16.18 1.10 -2.80
CA ARG A 52 -17.04 1.05 -3.98
C ARG A 52 -17.27 2.41 -4.61
N ALA A 53 -17.30 3.46 -3.79
CA ALA A 53 -17.54 4.82 -4.27
C ALA A 53 -16.36 5.38 -5.06
N GLY A 54 -15.21 4.73 -5.03
CA GLY A 54 -14.11 5.02 -5.91
C GLY A 54 -13.36 6.30 -5.61
N VAL A 55 -12.79 6.89 -6.67
CA VAL A 55 -11.87 8.02 -6.54
C VAL A 55 -12.45 9.21 -5.77
N PRO A 56 -13.69 9.67 -6.00
CA PRO A 56 -14.18 10.85 -5.28
C PRO A 56 -14.15 10.68 -3.76
N LEU A 57 -14.53 9.51 -3.26
CA LEU A 57 -14.53 9.24 -1.83
C LEU A 57 -13.11 9.20 -1.27
N VAL A 58 -12.20 8.51 -1.96
CA VAL A 58 -10.82 8.38 -1.52
C VAL A 58 -10.11 9.73 -1.56
N LYS A 59 -10.36 10.51 -2.61
CA LYS A 59 -9.79 11.86 -2.73
C LYS A 59 -10.22 12.75 -1.56
N LYS A 60 -11.50 12.70 -1.22
CA LYS A 60 -12.01 13.46 -0.08
C LYS A 60 -11.33 13.02 1.22
N PHE A 61 -11.16 11.71 1.40
CA PHE A 61 -10.46 11.17 2.56
C PHE A 61 -9.02 11.67 2.61
N TYR A 62 -8.30 11.62 1.49
CA TYR A 62 -6.92 12.09 1.41
C TYR A 62 -6.82 13.56 1.77
N ASP A 63 -7.74 14.38 1.23
CA ASP A 63 -7.74 15.82 1.51
C ASP A 63 -7.99 16.11 2.99
N LEU A 64 -8.95 15.43 3.60
CA LEU A 64 -9.29 15.62 5.01
C LEU A 64 -8.19 15.13 5.96
N ASN A 65 -7.45 14.12 5.57
CA ASN A 65 -6.44 13.49 6.41
C ASN A 65 -5.02 13.85 6.01
N ARG A 66 -4.87 14.78 5.08
CA ARG A 66 -3.57 15.29 4.61
C ARG A 66 -2.65 14.20 4.08
N ILE A 67 -3.22 13.23 3.39
CA ILE A 67 -2.44 12.21 2.70
C ILE A 67 -1.95 12.83 1.39
N ARG A 68 -0.63 12.95 1.23
CA ARG A 68 -0.05 13.73 0.14
C ARG A 68 0.94 12.97 -0.74
N ASN A 69 1.53 11.91 -0.22
CA ASN A 69 2.56 11.16 -0.94
C ASN A 69 2.03 9.91 -1.62
N LEU A 70 0.90 9.39 -1.16
CA LEU A 70 0.27 8.21 -1.74
C LEU A 70 -0.63 8.59 -2.89
N ASP A 71 -0.51 7.86 -4.00
CA ASP A 71 -1.45 7.99 -5.11
C ASP A 71 -2.74 7.27 -4.80
N ILE A 72 -3.79 7.56 -5.57
CA ILE A 72 -5.08 6.92 -5.41
C ILE A 72 -5.21 5.78 -6.40
N PHE A 73 -5.36 4.55 -5.88
CA PHE A 73 -5.65 3.37 -6.69
C PHE A 73 -6.92 2.72 -6.18
N ILE A 74 -7.80 2.37 -7.09
CA ILE A 74 -9.09 1.75 -6.77
C ILE A 74 -9.10 0.33 -7.35
N ASP A 75 -9.48 -0.63 -6.51
CA ASP A 75 -9.62 -2.02 -6.93
C ASP A 75 -11.06 -2.29 -7.34
N LYS A 76 -11.38 -2.04 -8.61
CA LYS A 76 -12.73 -2.25 -9.13
C LYS A 76 -13.14 -3.71 -9.01
N GLY A 77 -14.27 -3.92 -8.33
CA GLY A 77 -14.83 -5.25 -8.18
C GLY A 77 -14.00 -6.17 -7.30
N ARG A 78 -13.08 -5.59 -6.54
CA ARG A 78 -12.18 -6.35 -5.64
C ARG A 78 -11.38 -7.43 -6.37
N LYS A 79 -11.03 -7.17 -7.62
CA LYS A 79 -10.36 -8.17 -8.46
C LYS A 79 -8.94 -8.44 -8.00
N VAL A 80 -8.19 -7.39 -7.63
CA VAL A 80 -6.81 -7.57 -7.17
C VAL A 80 -6.81 -8.25 -5.81
N LEU A 81 -7.71 -7.82 -4.92
CA LEU A 81 -7.85 -8.41 -3.59
C LEU A 81 -8.16 -9.90 -3.70
N SER A 82 -9.15 -10.26 -4.51
CA SER A 82 -9.55 -11.66 -4.68
C SER A 82 -8.45 -12.50 -5.34
N GLY A 83 -7.83 -11.96 -6.37
CA GLY A 83 -6.74 -12.65 -7.07
C GLY A 83 -5.51 -12.84 -6.21
N SER A 84 -5.31 -11.97 -5.22
CA SER A 84 -4.18 -12.07 -4.28
C SER A 84 -4.53 -12.90 -3.04
N LYS A 85 -5.73 -13.45 -2.96
CA LYS A 85 -6.21 -14.24 -1.82
C LYS A 85 -6.11 -13.48 -0.51
N VAL A 86 -6.58 -12.23 -0.54
CA VAL A 86 -6.64 -11.36 0.64
C VAL A 86 -8.03 -11.47 1.25
N PHE A 87 -8.10 -11.79 2.54
CA PHE A 87 -9.37 -12.05 3.22
C PHE A 87 -9.70 -11.07 4.34
N GLY A 88 -8.87 -10.08 4.54
CA GLY A 88 -9.10 -9.06 5.58
C GLY A 88 -8.33 -7.78 5.29
N LEU A 89 -8.75 -6.69 5.93
CA LEU A 89 -8.13 -5.38 5.78
C LEU A 89 -7.65 -4.87 7.14
N PRO A 90 -6.54 -4.15 7.19
CA PRO A 90 -5.61 -3.96 6.09
C PRO A 90 -4.75 -5.21 5.89
N THR A 91 -4.34 -5.44 4.66
CA THR A 91 -3.33 -6.45 4.34
C THR A 91 -2.24 -5.77 3.53
N THR A 92 -1.00 -6.00 3.90
CA THR A 92 0.14 -5.44 3.20
C THR A 92 1.01 -6.57 2.67
N MET A 93 1.22 -6.57 1.35
CA MET A 93 2.03 -7.59 0.68
C MET A 93 3.36 -6.99 0.27
N LEU A 94 4.42 -7.75 0.46
CA LEU A 94 5.76 -7.35 0.03
C LEU A 94 6.11 -8.14 -1.22
N ILE A 95 6.36 -7.41 -2.31
CA ILE A 95 6.63 -8.01 -3.62
C ILE A 95 8.02 -7.60 -4.06
N ASP A 96 8.85 -8.58 -4.42
CA ASP A 96 10.23 -8.30 -4.83
C ASP A 96 10.30 -7.77 -6.27
N LYS A 97 11.51 -7.44 -6.72
CA LYS A 97 11.75 -6.87 -8.05
C LYS A 97 11.35 -7.81 -9.18
N ARG A 98 11.22 -9.10 -8.89
CA ARG A 98 10.82 -10.11 -9.86
C ARG A 98 9.31 -10.35 -9.87
N GLY A 99 8.56 -9.60 -9.06
CA GLY A 99 7.12 -9.73 -8.98
C GLY A 99 6.64 -10.85 -8.07
N ARG A 100 7.52 -11.38 -7.21
CA ARG A 100 7.15 -12.48 -6.30
C ARG A 100 6.81 -11.94 -4.93
N GLU A 101 5.74 -12.46 -4.37
CA GLU A 101 5.38 -12.15 -2.99
C GLU A 101 6.37 -12.82 -2.05
N ILE A 102 7.05 -12.03 -1.22
CA ILE A 102 8.00 -12.56 -0.23
C ILE A 102 7.46 -12.51 1.19
N GLY A 103 6.31 -11.88 1.39
CA GLY A 103 5.66 -11.83 2.70
C GLY A 103 4.40 -11.02 2.67
N ARG A 104 3.61 -11.14 3.72
CA ARG A 104 2.44 -10.29 3.91
C ARG A 104 2.15 -10.12 5.39
N ALA A 105 1.57 -8.99 5.73
CA ALA A 105 1.13 -8.67 7.08
C ALA A 105 -0.36 -8.45 7.07
N LEU A 106 -1.09 -9.14 7.95
CA LEU A 106 -2.51 -8.90 8.15
C LEU A 106 -2.67 -8.01 9.37
N GLY A 107 -3.44 -6.93 9.21
CA GLY A 107 -3.64 -5.96 10.27
C GLY A 107 -2.69 -4.77 10.17
N ALA A 108 -2.94 -3.75 11.00
CA ALA A 108 -2.17 -2.52 10.99
C ALA A 108 -0.78 -2.73 11.62
N ALA A 109 0.18 -1.95 11.15
CA ALA A 109 1.54 -1.95 11.68
C ALA A 109 2.07 -0.52 11.71
N GLU A 110 3.15 -0.31 12.46
CA GLU A 110 3.82 1.00 12.51
C GLU A 110 4.86 1.07 11.39
N TRP A 111 4.39 1.31 10.18
CA TRP A 111 5.20 1.22 8.98
C TRP A 111 6.32 2.27 8.90
N ASP A 112 6.14 3.42 9.55
CA ASP A 112 7.14 4.48 9.55
C ASP A 112 8.12 4.40 10.71
N SER A 113 8.09 3.33 11.49
CA SER A 113 9.09 3.12 12.55
C SER A 113 10.46 2.84 11.93
N SER A 114 11.53 3.12 12.68
CA SER A 114 12.87 2.86 12.20
C SER A 114 13.11 1.37 11.92
N GLU A 115 12.49 0.51 12.72
CA GLU A 115 12.60 -0.95 12.54
C GLU A 115 11.93 -1.38 11.24
N ALA A 116 10.73 -0.85 10.95
CA ALA A 116 10.02 -1.19 9.73
C ALA A 116 10.77 -0.70 8.49
N VAL A 117 11.27 0.53 8.54
CA VAL A 117 12.05 1.10 7.43
C VAL A 117 13.30 0.26 7.16
N ALA A 118 14.04 -0.09 8.20
CA ALA A 118 15.25 -0.91 8.06
C ALA A 118 14.91 -2.27 7.48
N PHE A 119 13.85 -2.90 7.96
CA PHE A 119 13.39 -4.19 7.48
C PHE A 119 13.06 -4.15 5.99
N LEU A 120 12.30 -3.14 5.58
CA LEU A 120 11.89 -3.00 4.18
C LEU A 120 13.09 -2.75 3.26
N ARG A 121 14.04 -1.93 3.70
CA ARG A 121 15.26 -1.69 2.93
C ARG A 121 16.10 -2.96 2.79
N GLN A 122 16.19 -3.74 3.85
CA GLN A 122 16.94 -4.99 3.83
C GLN A 122 16.31 -6.02 2.91
N CYS A 123 14.98 -6.14 2.94
CA CYS A 123 14.27 -7.17 2.19
C CYS A 123 14.01 -6.78 0.74
N LEU A 124 13.80 -5.50 0.47
CA LEU A 124 13.32 -5.04 -0.84
C LEU A 124 14.28 -4.07 -1.53
N GLY A 125 15.18 -3.45 -0.80
CA GLY A 125 15.98 -2.33 -1.30
C GLY A 125 17.21 -2.67 -2.13
N SER A 126 17.53 -3.93 -2.25
CA SER A 126 18.76 -4.32 -2.97
C SER A 126 18.55 -4.49 -4.47
#